data_50216103712962b0c1052651c05a7ce0
#
_entry.id   50216103712962b0c1052651c05a7ce0
#
_cell.length_a   1.000
_cell.length_b   1.000
_cell.length_c   1.000
_cell.angle_alpha   90.00
_cell.angle_beta   90.00
_cell.angle_gamma   90.00
#
_symmetry.space_group_name_H-M   'P 1'
#
loop_
_entity.id
_entity.type
_entity.pdbx_description
1 polymer ?
#
loop_
_entity_poly.entity_id
_entity_poly.type
_entity_poly.pdbx_seq_one_letter_code
_entity_poly.pdbx_strand_id
1 'polypeptide(L)'
;MILFSIIIISFFFLLDAIFLESFRRSVIKNGWSPYFYRILWAIGIFMAAVAVYYMFDRTTNDIPSNTMKIISIPFFIWYIPKLLIVPVMLIKKIIYLITALIKKIASYFQKNKEIIEKHSELDSLKRRKILKAAGWGIAAAPFIIVTDGYARETYNFKRFNIDVFLKNLPKSQDGLTIVQLSDIHSGSFFSTKPIEEGFRIVRETKPDILLITGDMVNFNPQELKMIYSELERTKTLLGIYGIFGNHDHWMSPENHQILLKELKKAGIDMLVNENRVLKINGDKFQLAGTDNSGSGQHFANLSKTLHSLTPEYPVVLMMHDPKNWDEQIRRKLKIDLMLSGHTHGGQIALDLFGSKLTPARIFYKQYAGLYKDGDQYLYVNRGFGTTGPPIRVGVPPEITVITLRSSS
;
A
#
# COMPACT_ATOMS: atom_id res chain seq x y z
N MET A 1 -5.16 4.08 25.71
CA MET A 1 -6.14 4.45 24.68
C MET A 1 -6.42 5.95 24.65
N ILE A 2 -6.89 6.60 25.73
CA ILE A 2 -7.21 8.06 25.76
C ILE A 2 -6.01 8.92 25.36
N LEU A 3 -4.81 8.71 25.91
CA LEU A 3 -3.60 9.48 25.57
C LEU A 3 -3.25 9.38 24.07
N PHE A 4 -3.34 8.19 23.49
CA PHE A 4 -3.08 7.96 22.07
C PHE A 4 -4.10 8.71 21.18
N SER A 5 -5.39 8.70 21.57
CA SER A 5 -6.44 9.46 20.87
C SER A 5 -6.17 10.96 20.91
N ILE A 6 -5.76 11.49 22.08
CA ILE A 6 -5.41 12.92 22.24
C ILE A 6 -4.22 13.28 21.33
N ILE A 7 -3.19 12.45 21.26
CA ILE A 7 -2.02 12.70 20.39
C ILE A 7 -2.44 12.78 18.92
N ILE A 8 -3.25 11.83 18.45
CA ILE A 8 -3.72 11.80 17.06
C ILE A 8 -4.60 13.00 16.73
N ILE A 9 -5.56 13.34 17.60
CA ILE A 9 -6.42 14.51 17.40
C ILE A 9 -5.58 15.79 17.35
N SER A 10 -4.64 15.94 18.30
CA SER A 10 -3.74 17.09 18.34
C SER A 10 -2.88 17.19 17.08
N PHE A 11 -2.42 16.06 16.55
CA PHE A 11 -1.66 16.02 15.30
C PHE A 11 -2.48 16.52 14.10
N PHE A 12 -3.70 16.02 13.91
CA PHE A 12 -4.56 16.46 12.82
C PHE A 12 -4.99 17.93 12.97
N PHE A 13 -5.29 18.37 14.19
CA PHE A 13 -5.58 19.77 14.47
C PHE A 13 -4.37 20.67 14.15
N LEU A 14 -3.15 20.24 14.48
CA LEU A 14 -1.93 20.99 14.17
C LEU A 14 -1.70 21.08 12.65
N LEU A 15 -1.95 20.00 11.91
CA LEU A 15 -1.90 20.01 10.44
C LEU A 15 -2.88 21.04 9.87
N ASP A 16 -4.13 21.07 10.36
CA ASP A 16 -5.12 22.04 9.94
C ASP A 16 -4.69 23.47 10.31
N ALA A 17 -4.21 23.69 11.53
CA ALA A 17 -3.78 25.00 11.97
C ALA A 17 -2.63 25.56 11.11
N ILE A 18 -1.61 24.75 10.80
CA ILE A 18 -0.49 25.16 9.96
C ILE A 18 -0.96 25.45 8.54
N PHE A 19 -1.76 24.56 7.97
CA PHE A 19 -2.25 24.69 6.60
C PHE A 19 -3.18 25.89 6.45
N LEU A 20 -4.23 25.99 7.28
CA LEU A 20 -5.26 27.02 7.19
C LEU A 20 -4.70 28.40 7.57
N GLU A 21 -3.81 28.52 8.55
CA GLU A 21 -3.21 29.82 8.91
C GLU A 21 -2.30 30.35 7.79
N SER A 22 -1.57 29.45 7.11
CA SER A 22 -0.81 29.83 5.92
C SER A 22 -1.70 30.32 4.79
N PHE A 23 -2.91 29.76 4.72
CA PHE A 23 -3.93 30.12 3.75
C PHE A 23 -4.62 31.44 4.08
N ARG A 24 -4.86 31.75 5.39
CA ARG A 24 -5.55 32.94 5.86
C ARG A 24 -5.01 34.24 5.26
N ARG A 25 -3.71 34.38 5.26
CA ARG A 25 -3.04 35.59 4.69
C ARG A 25 -3.31 35.76 3.20
N SER A 26 -3.43 34.67 2.46
CA SER A 26 -3.74 34.69 1.03
C SER A 26 -5.21 35.03 0.77
N VAL A 27 -6.11 34.47 1.56
CA VAL A 27 -7.56 34.74 1.50
C VAL A 27 -7.85 36.22 1.78
N ILE A 28 -7.34 36.75 2.88
CA ILE A 28 -7.54 38.17 3.28
C ILE A 28 -6.93 39.11 2.22
N LYS A 29 -5.71 38.83 1.75
CA LYS A 29 -5.00 39.68 0.81
C LYS A 29 -5.63 39.71 -0.61
N ASN A 30 -6.38 38.67 -0.99
CA ASN A 30 -7.04 38.58 -2.29
C ASN A 30 -8.52 39.02 -2.24
N GLY A 31 -8.98 39.61 -1.10
CA GLY A 31 -10.34 40.10 -0.95
C GLY A 31 -11.42 39.02 -0.88
N TRP A 32 -11.01 37.76 -0.59
CA TRP A 32 -11.99 36.68 -0.40
C TRP A 32 -12.76 36.87 0.89
N SER A 33 -14.03 36.47 0.89
CA SER A 33 -14.87 36.56 2.08
C SER A 33 -14.25 35.83 3.27
N PRO A 34 -14.18 36.45 4.45
CA PRO A 34 -13.72 35.79 5.68
C PRO A 34 -14.56 34.56 6.08
N TYR A 35 -15.81 34.47 5.56
CA TYR A 35 -16.65 33.28 5.72
C TYR A 35 -16.03 32.03 5.09
N PHE A 36 -15.31 32.16 3.97
CA PHE A 36 -14.64 31.04 3.33
C PHE A 36 -13.61 30.40 4.26
N TYR A 37 -12.81 31.21 4.97
CA TYR A 37 -11.85 30.71 5.95
C TYR A 37 -12.54 30.01 7.15
N ARG A 38 -13.67 30.55 7.61
CA ARG A 38 -14.47 29.93 8.68
C ARG A 38 -15.05 28.59 8.23
N ILE A 39 -15.51 28.47 7.00
CA ILE A 39 -16.01 27.21 6.43
C ILE A 39 -14.89 26.15 6.41
N LEU A 40 -13.69 26.51 5.99
CA LEU A 40 -12.56 25.56 5.99
C LEU A 40 -12.22 25.06 7.40
N TRP A 41 -12.29 25.93 8.42
CA TRP A 41 -12.11 25.53 9.80
C TRP A 41 -13.25 24.63 10.31
N ALA A 42 -14.49 24.93 9.94
CA ALA A 42 -15.63 24.07 10.28
C ALA A 42 -15.47 22.66 9.65
N ILE A 43 -14.99 22.57 8.41
CA ILE A 43 -14.65 21.29 7.77
C ILE A 43 -13.54 20.58 8.56
N GLY A 44 -12.46 21.26 8.92
CA GLY A 44 -11.35 20.68 9.70
C GLY A 44 -11.83 20.13 11.06
N ILE A 45 -12.63 20.88 11.80
CA ILE A 45 -13.22 20.44 13.08
C ILE A 45 -14.14 19.23 12.86
N PHE A 46 -14.96 19.24 11.82
CA PHE A 46 -15.80 18.10 11.47
C PHE A 46 -14.96 16.86 11.15
N MET A 47 -13.88 17.00 10.38
CA MET A 47 -12.98 15.88 10.05
C MET A 47 -12.24 15.36 11.29
N ALA A 48 -11.87 16.22 12.22
CA ALA A 48 -11.31 15.79 13.50
C ALA A 48 -12.33 14.99 14.33
N ALA A 49 -13.60 15.42 14.35
CA ALA A 49 -14.68 14.65 14.98
C ALA A 49 -14.91 13.29 14.33
N VAL A 50 -14.80 13.21 13.00
CA VAL A 50 -14.84 11.93 12.25
C VAL A 50 -13.71 10.99 12.69
N ALA A 51 -12.49 11.52 12.90
CA ALA A 51 -11.37 10.71 13.40
C ALA A 51 -11.67 10.12 14.79
N VAL A 52 -12.22 10.94 15.70
CA VAL A 52 -12.61 10.49 17.05
C VAL A 52 -13.67 9.38 16.96
N TYR A 53 -14.70 9.61 16.15
CA TYR A 53 -15.76 8.63 15.97
C TYR A 53 -15.23 7.33 15.36
N TYR A 54 -14.33 7.41 14.36
CA TYR A 54 -13.68 6.23 13.79
C TYR A 54 -12.91 5.43 14.85
N MET A 55 -12.18 6.10 15.73
CA MET A 55 -11.45 5.44 16.81
C MET A 55 -12.42 4.75 17.80
N PHE A 56 -13.55 5.42 18.11
CA PHE A 56 -14.57 4.87 18.98
C PHE A 56 -15.26 3.65 18.34
N ASP A 57 -15.67 3.75 17.07
CA ASP A 57 -16.30 2.64 16.32
C ASP A 57 -15.41 1.40 16.29
N ARG A 58 -14.09 1.59 16.14
CA ARG A 58 -13.09 0.52 16.17
C ARG A 58 -12.94 -0.17 17.53
N THR A 59 -13.28 0.52 18.61
CA THR A 59 -13.22 -0.07 19.96
C THR A 59 -14.50 -0.83 20.34
N THR A 60 -15.58 -0.55 19.64
CA THR A 60 -16.92 -1.11 19.93
C THR A 60 -17.35 -2.16 18.90
N ASN A 61 -16.83 -2.09 17.67
CA ASN A 61 -17.20 -2.97 16.57
C ASN A 61 -15.96 -3.64 15.96
N ASP A 62 -15.99 -4.96 15.84
CA ASP A 62 -14.93 -5.74 15.19
C ASP A 62 -14.77 -5.41 13.70
N ILE A 63 -15.85 -4.98 13.05
CA ILE A 63 -15.87 -4.58 11.63
C ILE A 63 -16.42 -3.16 11.53
N PRO A 64 -15.68 -2.21 10.89
CA PRO A 64 -16.20 -0.88 10.65
C PRO A 64 -17.50 -0.94 9.85
N SER A 65 -18.51 -0.23 10.33
CA SER A 65 -19.79 -0.13 9.63
C SER A 65 -19.58 0.48 8.22
N ASN A 66 -20.48 0.17 7.27
CA ASN A 66 -20.44 0.79 5.94
C ASN A 66 -20.53 2.31 6.02
N THR A 67 -21.27 2.84 7.00
CA THR A 67 -21.31 4.28 7.29
C THR A 67 -19.93 4.83 7.60
N MET A 68 -19.16 4.12 8.45
CA MET A 68 -17.80 4.53 8.80
C MET A 68 -16.84 4.48 7.63
N LYS A 69 -16.94 3.45 6.79
CA LYS A 69 -16.13 3.38 5.57
C LYS A 69 -16.41 4.59 4.67
N ILE A 70 -17.67 4.96 4.46
CA ILE A 70 -18.07 6.11 3.63
C ILE A 70 -17.59 7.44 4.24
N ILE A 71 -17.77 7.64 5.55
CA ILE A 71 -17.37 8.88 6.25
C ILE A 71 -15.85 9.03 6.30
N SER A 72 -15.09 7.92 6.32
CA SER A 72 -13.62 7.98 6.31
C SER A 72 -13.03 8.50 4.99
N ILE A 73 -13.74 8.40 3.87
CA ILE A 73 -13.26 8.87 2.55
C ILE A 73 -12.95 10.38 2.55
N PRO A 74 -13.91 11.28 2.90
CA PRO A 74 -13.64 12.70 3.00
C PRO A 74 -12.49 13.02 3.98
N PHE A 75 -12.39 12.27 5.08
CA PHE A 75 -11.30 12.41 6.04
C PHE A 75 -9.94 12.18 5.37
N PHE A 76 -9.77 11.09 4.64
CA PHE A 76 -8.51 10.80 3.95
C PHE A 76 -8.21 11.78 2.81
N ILE A 77 -9.22 12.19 2.04
CA ILE A 77 -9.09 13.22 1.00
C ILE A 77 -8.64 14.56 1.63
N TRP A 78 -9.09 14.87 2.84
CA TRP A 78 -8.74 16.10 3.55
C TRP A 78 -7.33 16.08 4.12
N TYR A 79 -6.89 14.97 4.71
CA TYR A 79 -5.61 14.91 5.45
C TYR A 79 -4.42 14.37 4.64
N ILE A 80 -4.59 13.41 3.75
CA ILE A 80 -3.46 12.85 2.96
C ILE A 80 -2.71 13.94 2.17
N PRO A 81 -3.37 14.86 1.45
CA PRO A 81 -2.66 15.95 0.78
C PRO A 81 -1.89 16.85 1.74
N LYS A 82 -2.44 17.10 2.94
CA LYS A 82 -1.77 17.95 3.94
C LYS A 82 -0.52 17.30 4.51
N LEU A 83 -0.49 15.98 4.66
CA LEU A 83 0.71 15.25 5.04
C LEU A 83 1.87 15.46 4.05
N LEU A 84 1.57 15.72 2.78
CA LEU A 84 2.56 16.04 1.75
C LEU A 84 2.90 17.54 1.72
N ILE A 85 1.90 18.40 1.86
CA ILE A 85 2.04 19.86 1.68
C ILE A 85 2.66 20.52 2.91
N VAL A 86 2.21 20.18 4.12
CA VAL A 86 2.61 20.85 5.36
C VAL A 86 4.11 20.74 5.63
N PRO A 87 4.80 19.58 5.46
CA PRO A 87 6.24 19.50 5.59
C PRO A 87 6.99 20.46 4.63
N VAL A 88 6.55 20.53 3.38
CA VAL A 88 7.14 21.44 2.37
C VAL A 88 6.97 22.91 2.81
N MET A 89 5.79 23.26 3.33
CA MET A 89 5.52 24.61 3.85
C MET A 89 6.40 24.94 5.07
N LEU A 90 6.60 23.99 5.97
CA LEU A 90 7.48 24.15 7.14
C LEU A 90 8.94 24.31 6.73
N ILE A 91 9.45 23.49 5.83
CA ILE A 91 10.80 23.63 5.28
C ILE A 91 11.00 24.99 4.65
N LYS A 92 10.06 25.44 3.81
CA LYS A 92 10.11 26.80 3.22
C LYS A 92 10.12 27.90 4.28
N LYS A 93 9.32 27.76 5.35
CA LYS A 93 9.29 28.72 6.46
C LYS A 93 10.62 28.72 7.22
N ILE A 94 11.20 27.55 7.48
CA ILE A 94 12.51 27.43 8.15
C ILE A 94 13.60 28.10 7.30
N ILE A 95 13.68 27.79 6.00
CA ILE A 95 14.65 28.42 5.07
C ILE A 95 14.47 29.94 5.09
N TYR A 96 13.22 30.44 5.05
CA TYR A 96 12.95 31.89 5.13
C TYR A 96 13.45 32.49 6.44
N LEU A 97 13.20 31.85 7.59
CA LEU A 97 13.66 32.34 8.89
C LEU A 97 15.20 32.35 8.99
N ILE A 98 15.86 31.29 8.51
CA ILE A 98 17.32 31.21 8.46
C ILE A 98 17.89 32.34 7.58
N THR A 99 17.35 32.54 6.37
CA THR A 99 17.81 33.60 5.48
C THR A 99 17.56 35.01 6.02
N ALA A 100 16.42 35.19 6.71
CA ALA A 100 16.12 36.45 7.38
C ALA A 100 17.09 36.73 8.55
N LEU A 101 17.43 35.69 9.33
CA LEU A 101 18.41 35.78 10.41
C LEU A 101 19.80 36.10 9.87
N ILE A 102 20.25 35.41 8.82
CA ILE A 102 21.53 35.68 8.16
C ILE A 102 21.58 37.12 7.67
N LYS A 103 20.53 37.62 6.99
CA LYS A 103 20.45 39.01 6.53
C LYS A 103 20.49 39.99 7.71
N LYS A 104 19.82 39.71 8.82
CA LYS A 104 19.84 40.54 10.04
C LYS A 104 21.24 40.60 10.65
N ILE A 105 21.94 39.44 10.70
CA ILE A 105 23.32 39.39 11.19
C ILE A 105 24.25 40.16 10.23
N ALA A 106 24.15 39.92 8.91
CA ALA A 106 24.95 40.62 7.92
C ALA A 106 24.73 42.15 7.94
N SER A 107 23.49 42.62 8.14
CA SER A 107 23.16 44.03 8.29
C SER A 107 23.77 44.68 9.54
N TYR A 108 23.96 43.88 10.62
CA TYR A 108 24.65 44.36 11.81
C TYR A 108 26.15 44.64 11.58
N PHE A 109 26.79 43.88 10.67
CA PHE A 109 28.19 44.03 10.29
C PHE A 109 28.40 45.01 9.10
N GLN A 110 27.33 45.33 8.33
CA GLN A 110 27.36 46.28 7.21
C GLN A 110 26.73 47.62 7.60
N LYS A 111 27.34 48.35 8.50
CA LYS A 111 27.05 49.77 8.69
C LYS A 111 27.76 50.51 7.56
N ASN A 112 27.02 51.00 6.56
CA ASN A 112 27.41 51.79 5.38
C ASN A 112 27.53 51.01 4.06
N LYS A 113 26.39 50.94 3.34
CA LYS A 113 26.32 51.23 1.90
C LYS A 113 24.86 51.23 1.46
N GLU A 114 24.28 52.43 1.28
CA GLU A 114 23.10 52.64 0.44
C GLU A 114 23.46 52.32 -1.00
N ILE A 115 22.78 51.39 -1.62
CA ILE A 115 22.64 51.30 -3.07
C ILE A 115 21.17 51.08 -3.38
N ILE A 116 20.57 52.12 -3.92
CA ILE A 116 19.23 52.16 -4.47
C ILE A 116 19.26 51.46 -5.82
N GLU A 117 18.52 50.37 -5.96
CA GLU A 117 18.03 49.90 -7.27
C GLU A 117 16.53 49.84 -7.29
N LYS A 118 15.94 50.85 -7.93
CA LYS A 118 14.53 50.96 -8.25
C LYS A 118 14.28 50.12 -9.52
N HIS A 119 13.97 48.84 -9.38
CA HIS A 119 13.51 48.03 -10.51
C HIS A 119 11.99 48.07 -10.63
N SER A 120 11.54 48.19 -11.89
CA SER A 120 10.20 48.49 -12.35
C SER A 120 9.08 47.69 -11.61
N GLU A 121 8.20 48.43 -10.95
CA GLU A 121 7.05 47.88 -10.17
C GLU A 121 6.05 47.11 -11.04
N LEU A 122 5.89 47.43 -12.32
CA LEU A 122 4.87 46.81 -13.19
C LEU A 122 5.18 45.35 -13.55
N ASP A 123 6.44 45.00 -13.82
CA ASP A 123 6.86 43.64 -14.14
C ASP A 123 6.88 42.75 -12.90
N SER A 124 7.16 43.34 -11.75
CA SER A 124 7.09 42.62 -10.46
C SER A 124 5.66 42.21 -10.08
N LEU A 125 4.65 43.00 -10.43
CA LEU A 125 3.25 42.71 -10.14
C LEU A 125 2.66 41.61 -11.03
N LYS A 126 2.99 41.59 -12.34
CA LYS A 126 2.58 40.53 -13.26
C LYS A 126 3.25 39.20 -12.87
N ARG A 127 4.54 39.22 -12.62
CA ARG A 127 5.29 38.03 -12.16
C ARG A 127 4.77 37.48 -10.82
N ARG A 128 4.40 38.36 -9.87
CA ARG A 128 3.77 37.97 -8.60
C ARG A 128 2.40 37.31 -8.80
N LYS A 129 1.54 37.81 -9.72
CA LYS A 129 0.23 37.21 -10.03
C LYS A 129 0.39 35.79 -10.62
N ILE A 130 1.30 35.62 -11.58
CA ILE A 130 1.61 34.31 -12.20
C ILE A 130 2.15 33.33 -11.15
N LEU A 131 3.12 33.76 -10.34
CA LEU A 131 3.69 32.91 -9.27
C LEU A 131 2.66 32.52 -8.21
N LYS A 132 1.71 33.40 -7.91
CA LYS A 132 0.61 33.08 -7.00
C LYS A 132 -0.37 32.08 -7.60
N ALA A 133 -0.78 32.26 -8.88
CA ALA A 133 -1.65 31.32 -9.56
C ALA A 133 -1.00 29.92 -9.66
N ALA A 134 0.26 29.86 -10.03
CA ALA A 134 1.05 28.62 -10.03
C ALA A 134 1.12 27.99 -8.62
N GLY A 135 1.33 28.80 -7.58
CA GLY A 135 1.35 28.33 -6.18
C GLY A 135 0.02 27.69 -5.75
N TRP A 136 -1.11 28.26 -6.19
CA TRP A 136 -2.44 27.69 -5.95
C TRP A 136 -2.66 26.37 -6.70
N GLY A 137 -2.23 26.29 -7.97
CA GLY A 137 -2.29 25.04 -8.74
C GLY A 137 -1.50 23.93 -8.07
N ILE A 138 -0.28 24.22 -7.62
CA ILE A 138 0.59 23.29 -6.89
C ILE A 138 -0.06 22.84 -5.56
N ALA A 139 -0.69 23.77 -4.82
CA ALA A 139 -1.37 23.43 -3.56
C ALA A 139 -2.65 22.60 -3.75
N ALA A 140 -3.35 22.78 -4.86
CA ALA A 140 -4.56 22.01 -5.18
C ALA A 140 -4.25 20.62 -5.77
N ALA A 141 -3.13 20.46 -6.46
CA ALA A 141 -2.77 19.23 -7.16
C ALA A 141 -2.82 17.97 -6.28
N PRO A 142 -2.27 17.93 -5.05
CA PRO A 142 -2.36 16.76 -4.19
C PRO A 142 -3.80 16.35 -3.86
N PHE A 143 -4.71 17.31 -3.67
CA PHE A 143 -6.14 17.02 -3.42
C PHE A 143 -6.80 16.38 -4.64
N ILE A 144 -6.51 16.91 -5.84
CA ILE A 144 -7.02 16.35 -7.11
C ILE A 144 -6.47 14.94 -7.30
N ILE A 145 -5.18 14.73 -7.12
CA ILE A 145 -4.50 13.44 -7.28
C ILE A 145 -5.09 12.38 -6.32
N VAL A 146 -5.26 12.73 -5.04
CA VAL A 146 -5.82 11.80 -4.05
C VAL A 146 -7.29 11.49 -4.35
N THR A 147 -8.07 12.49 -4.78
CA THR A 147 -9.48 12.29 -5.17
C THR A 147 -9.60 11.42 -6.42
N ASP A 148 -8.76 11.65 -7.43
CA ASP A 148 -8.72 10.81 -8.64
C ASP A 148 -8.26 9.38 -8.32
N GLY A 149 -7.24 9.24 -7.46
CA GLY A 149 -6.77 7.95 -6.97
C GLY A 149 -7.87 7.14 -6.28
N TYR A 150 -8.69 7.80 -5.45
CA TYR A 150 -9.87 7.17 -4.86
C TYR A 150 -10.92 6.78 -5.93
N ALA A 151 -11.25 7.71 -6.82
CA ALA A 151 -12.37 7.52 -7.74
C ALA A 151 -12.07 6.54 -8.88
N ARG A 152 -10.82 6.45 -9.32
CA ARG A 152 -10.46 5.73 -10.55
C ARG A 152 -9.44 4.62 -10.34
N GLU A 153 -8.42 4.81 -9.48
CA GLU A 153 -7.31 3.86 -9.42
C GLU A 153 -7.52 2.75 -8.40
N THR A 154 -8.26 3.00 -7.30
CA THR A 154 -8.40 2.06 -6.17
C THR A 154 -8.90 0.68 -6.59
N TYR A 155 -9.76 0.61 -7.59
CA TYR A 155 -10.33 -0.63 -8.10
C TYR A 155 -10.02 -0.89 -9.59
N ASN A 156 -9.03 -0.18 -10.16
CA ASN A 156 -8.58 -0.38 -11.53
C ASN A 156 -7.54 -1.51 -11.58
N PHE A 157 -7.99 -2.74 -11.45
CA PHE A 157 -7.13 -3.93 -11.45
C PHE A 157 -6.27 -4.01 -12.70
N LYS A 158 -4.97 -4.24 -12.50
CA LYS A 158 -4.02 -4.45 -13.58
C LYS A 158 -3.43 -5.86 -13.53
N ARG A 159 -3.39 -6.50 -14.69
CA ARG A 159 -2.69 -7.75 -14.87
C ARG A 159 -1.22 -7.48 -15.20
N PHE A 160 -0.32 -8.09 -14.42
CA PHE A 160 1.11 -8.06 -14.64
C PHE A 160 1.56 -9.45 -15.06
N ASN A 161 2.06 -9.58 -16.29
CA ASN A 161 2.58 -10.85 -16.80
C ASN A 161 4.09 -10.84 -16.68
N ILE A 162 4.67 -11.90 -16.11
CA ILE A 162 6.11 -12.07 -15.95
C ILE A 162 6.52 -13.50 -16.30
N ASP A 163 7.66 -13.66 -16.94
CA ASP A 163 8.33 -14.94 -17.10
C ASP A 163 9.42 -15.07 -16.03
N VAL A 164 9.48 -16.24 -15.37
CA VAL A 164 10.51 -16.56 -14.38
C VAL A 164 11.24 -17.82 -14.84
N PHE A 165 12.53 -17.69 -15.12
CA PHE A 165 13.37 -18.75 -15.65
C PHE A 165 14.03 -19.54 -14.51
N LEU A 166 13.56 -20.76 -14.27
CA LEU A 166 14.06 -21.62 -13.20
C LEU A 166 15.00 -22.68 -13.75
N LYS A 167 16.19 -22.76 -13.17
CA LYS A 167 17.27 -23.62 -13.66
C LYS A 167 16.94 -25.11 -13.65
N ASN A 168 16.23 -25.58 -12.63
CA ASN A 168 15.89 -26.98 -12.45
C ASN A 168 14.41 -27.27 -12.76
N LEU A 169 13.73 -26.40 -13.50
CA LEU A 169 12.35 -26.66 -13.91
C LEU A 169 12.34 -27.73 -14.99
N PRO A 170 11.65 -28.86 -14.80
CA PRO A 170 11.48 -29.86 -15.83
C PRO A 170 10.84 -29.28 -17.10
N LYS A 171 11.27 -29.70 -18.27
CA LYS A 171 10.69 -29.26 -19.55
C LYS A 171 9.19 -29.52 -19.65
N SER A 172 8.70 -30.57 -19.00
CA SER A 172 7.28 -30.91 -18.89
C SER A 172 6.45 -29.87 -18.19
N GLN A 173 7.09 -28.96 -17.42
CA GLN A 173 6.49 -27.88 -16.67
C GLN A 173 6.80 -26.49 -17.26
N ASP A 174 7.50 -26.43 -18.41
CA ASP A 174 7.71 -25.16 -19.12
C ASP A 174 6.38 -24.59 -19.58
N GLY A 175 6.12 -23.33 -19.26
CA GLY A 175 4.85 -22.68 -19.52
C GLY A 175 3.81 -22.82 -18.40
N LEU A 176 4.13 -23.49 -17.28
CA LEU A 176 3.22 -23.55 -16.12
C LEU A 176 2.86 -22.14 -15.63
N THR A 177 1.56 -21.89 -15.49
CA THR A 177 1.03 -20.57 -15.13
C THR A 177 0.56 -20.51 -13.68
N ILE A 178 1.10 -19.57 -12.93
CA ILE A 178 0.72 -19.27 -11.56
C ILE A 178 0.07 -17.89 -11.55
N VAL A 179 -1.15 -17.77 -11.01
CA VAL A 179 -1.67 -16.46 -10.63
C VAL A 179 -1.37 -16.23 -9.17
N GLN A 180 -0.75 -15.07 -8.85
CA GLN A 180 -0.57 -14.62 -7.49
C GLN A 180 -1.54 -13.49 -7.18
N LEU A 181 -2.31 -13.65 -6.11
CA LEU A 181 -3.00 -12.59 -5.39
C LEU A 181 -2.34 -12.40 -4.03
N SER A 182 -2.39 -11.21 -3.51
CA SER A 182 -1.93 -10.88 -2.16
C SER A 182 -2.73 -9.73 -1.59
N ASP A 183 -2.74 -9.62 -0.27
CA ASP A 183 -3.28 -8.43 0.39
C ASP A 183 -4.69 -8.09 -0.12
N ILE A 184 -5.57 -9.09 -0.09
CA ILE A 184 -6.94 -8.94 -0.59
C ILE A 184 -7.70 -7.96 0.29
N HIS A 185 -7.47 -8.01 1.64
CA HIS A 185 -8.13 -7.12 2.57
C HIS A 185 -9.63 -7.00 2.28
N SER A 186 -10.32 -8.14 2.23
CA SER A 186 -11.71 -8.23 1.76
C SER A 186 -12.65 -7.26 2.49
N GLY A 187 -12.36 -6.93 3.74
CA GLY A 187 -13.07 -5.91 4.51
C GLY A 187 -12.87 -4.46 4.04
N SER A 188 -11.90 -4.19 3.15
CA SER A 188 -11.67 -2.83 2.62
C SER A 188 -12.64 -2.44 1.50
N PHE A 189 -13.35 -3.41 0.92
CA PHE A 189 -14.29 -3.17 -0.16
C PHE A 189 -15.66 -2.71 0.36
N PHE A 190 -16.32 -1.81 -0.38
CA PHE A 190 -17.66 -1.31 -0.08
C PHE A 190 -18.76 -2.19 -0.69
N SER A 191 -18.43 -2.94 -1.73
CA SER A 191 -19.34 -3.86 -2.42
C SER A 191 -18.56 -4.98 -3.08
N THR A 192 -19.26 -6.03 -3.51
CA THR A 192 -18.66 -7.18 -4.21
C THR A 192 -18.24 -6.86 -5.64
N LYS A 193 -18.82 -5.83 -6.28
CA LYS A 193 -18.57 -5.52 -7.71
C LYS A 193 -17.08 -5.38 -8.09
N PRO A 194 -16.25 -4.62 -7.37
CA PRO A 194 -14.82 -4.57 -7.69
C PRO A 194 -14.13 -5.93 -7.54
N ILE A 195 -14.54 -6.70 -6.53
CA ILE A 195 -14.00 -8.04 -6.28
C ILE A 195 -14.35 -8.98 -7.44
N GLU A 196 -15.61 -8.98 -7.87
CA GLU A 196 -16.09 -9.74 -9.02
C GLU A 196 -15.29 -9.43 -10.28
N GLU A 197 -14.99 -8.14 -10.53
CA GLU A 197 -14.17 -7.69 -11.66
C GLU A 197 -12.72 -8.20 -11.56
N GLY A 198 -12.08 -8.08 -10.39
CA GLY A 198 -10.74 -8.59 -10.17
C GLY A 198 -10.66 -10.11 -10.36
N PHE A 199 -11.60 -10.86 -9.79
CA PHE A 199 -11.65 -12.32 -9.93
C PHE A 199 -12.06 -12.74 -11.35
N ARG A 200 -12.83 -11.94 -12.09
CA ARG A 200 -13.09 -12.17 -13.52
C ARG A 200 -11.77 -12.19 -14.30
N ILE A 201 -10.89 -11.21 -14.05
CA ILE A 201 -9.56 -11.15 -14.66
C ILE A 201 -8.74 -12.41 -14.29
N VAL A 202 -8.79 -12.86 -13.03
CA VAL A 202 -8.12 -14.10 -12.60
C VAL A 202 -8.62 -15.30 -13.43
N ARG A 203 -9.94 -15.48 -13.53
CA ARG A 203 -10.53 -16.61 -14.28
C ARG A 203 -10.22 -16.57 -15.76
N GLU A 204 -10.14 -15.39 -16.38
CA GLU A 204 -9.78 -15.22 -17.79
C GLU A 204 -8.34 -15.66 -18.11
N THR A 205 -7.46 -15.64 -17.11
CA THR A 205 -6.08 -16.14 -17.30
C THR A 205 -6.00 -17.65 -17.35
N LYS A 206 -7.05 -18.37 -16.88
CA LYS A 206 -7.10 -19.84 -16.75
C LYS A 206 -5.84 -20.40 -16.09
N PRO A 207 -5.52 -19.99 -14.85
CA PRO A 207 -4.27 -20.36 -14.21
C PRO A 207 -4.21 -21.86 -13.90
N ASP A 208 -3.03 -22.45 -13.98
CA ASP A 208 -2.82 -23.80 -13.48
C ASP A 208 -2.89 -23.84 -11.96
N ILE A 209 -2.35 -22.81 -11.30
CA ILE A 209 -2.32 -22.66 -9.84
C ILE A 209 -2.72 -21.22 -9.48
N LEU A 210 -3.54 -21.07 -8.42
CA LEU A 210 -3.78 -19.78 -7.77
C LEU A 210 -3.11 -19.78 -6.39
N LEU A 211 -2.22 -18.79 -6.16
CA LEU A 211 -1.52 -18.58 -4.90
C LEU A 211 -1.97 -17.28 -4.25
N ILE A 212 -2.33 -17.34 -2.96
CA ILE A 212 -2.73 -16.17 -2.16
C ILE A 212 -1.71 -15.98 -1.06
N THR A 213 -0.90 -14.92 -1.18
CA THR A 213 0.27 -14.69 -0.34
C THR A 213 -0.02 -13.83 0.90
N GLY A 214 -1.16 -14.10 1.58
CA GLY A 214 -1.53 -13.53 2.88
C GLY A 214 -2.39 -12.28 2.81
N ASP A 215 -2.82 -11.81 3.99
CA ASP A 215 -3.67 -10.66 4.23
C ASP A 215 -5.01 -10.74 3.47
N MET A 216 -5.73 -11.84 3.68
CA MET A 216 -7.03 -12.08 3.03
C MET A 216 -8.13 -11.23 3.64
N VAL A 217 -8.04 -10.96 4.95
CA VAL A 217 -8.95 -10.10 5.72
C VAL A 217 -8.18 -8.98 6.41
N ASN A 218 -8.87 -7.98 6.97
CA ASN A 218 -8.23 -6.94 7.77
C ASN A 218 -8.09 -7.37 9.24
N PHE A 219 -9.18 -7.84 9.88
CA PHE A 219 -9.21 -8.10 11.32
C PHE A 219 -10.26 -9.12 11.74
N ASN A 220 -11.17 -9.56 10.84
CA ASN A 220 -12.30 -10.38 11.21
C ASN A 220 -12.63 -11.42 10.13
N PRO A 221 -12.85 -12.69 10.50
CA PRO A 221 -13.17 -13.75 9.54
C PRO A 221 -14.48 -13.51 8.76
N GLN A 222 -15.41 -12.70 9.30
CA GLN A 222 -16.65 -12.34 8.61
C GLN A 222 -16.41 -11.53 7.32
N GLU A 223 -15.28 -10.85 7.20
CA GLU A 223 -14.90 -10.12 6.00
C GLU A 223 -14.74 -11.04 4.79
N LEU A 224 -14.42 -12.32 5.01
CA LEU A 224 -14.29 -13.33 3.97
C LEU A 224 -15.55 -13.51 3.13
N LYS A 225 -16.73 -13.20 3.69
CA LYS A 225 -18.02 -13.25 2.97
C LYS A 225 -18.00 -12.43 1.68
N MET A 226 -17.18 -11.37 1.63
CA MET A 226 -17.04 -10.50 0.45
C MET A 226 -16.43 -11.23 -0.76
N ILE A 227 -15.56 -12.20 -0.53
CA ILE A 227 -14.81 -12.90 -1.59
C ILE A 227 -15.21 -14.38 -1.74
N TYR A 228 -16.01 -14.91 -0.83
CA TYR A 228 -16.30 -16.33 -0.73
C TYR A 228 -16.84 -16.92 -2.04
N SER A 229 -17.86 -16.28 -2.63
CA SER A 229 -18.47 -16.74 -3.89
C SER A 229 -17.49 -16.70 -5.07
N GLU A 230 -16.56 -15.77 -5.07
CA GLU A 230 -15.56 -15.64 -6.15
C GLU A 230 -14.47 -16.72 -6.02
N LEU A 231 -14.08 -17.06 -4.78
CA LEU A 231 -13.18 -18.20 -4.53
C LEU A 231 -13.82 -19.52 -4.99
N GLU A 232 -15.07 -19.77 -4.65
CA GLU A 232 -15.80 -21.00 -5.05
C GLU A 232 -15.93 -21.11 -6.59
N ARG A 233 -16.14 -19.98 -7.28
CA ARG A 233 -16.24 -19.94 -8.75
C ARG A 233 -14.91 -20.09 -9.47
N THR A 234 -13.79 -19.80 -8.78
CA THR A 234 -12.46 -19.84 -9.39
C THR A 234 -11.98 -21.28 -9.41
N LYS A 235 -11.78 -21.82 -10.59
CA LYS A 235 -11.27 -23.19 -10.82
C LYS A 235 -9.86 -23.10 -11.38
N THR A 236 -8.98 -23.92 -10.86
CA THR A 236 -7.60 -24.09 -11.29
C THR A 236 -7.31 -25.58 -11.48
N LEU A 237 -6.35 -25.90 -12.31
CA LEU A 237 -6.01 -27.30 -12.61
C LEU A 237 -5.40 -28.00 -11.38
N LEU A 238 -4.54 -27.31 -10.64
CA LEU A 238 -3.70 -27.86 -9.58
C LEU A 238 -4.06 -27.39 -8.18
N GLY A 239 -5.07 -26.53 -8.05
CA GLY A 239 -5.58 -26.08 -6.76
C GLY A 239 -5.33 -24.61 -6.45
N ILE A 240 -5.91 -24.19 -5.34
CA ILE A 240 -5.75 -22.85 -4.75
C ILE A 240 -5.03 -23.02 -3.43
N TYR A 241 -3.90 -22.34 -3.26
CA TYR A 241 -3.10 -22.39 -2.04
C TYR A 241 -2.96 -21.01 -1.42
N GLY A 242 -2.90 -20.97 -0.10
CA GLY A 242 -2.78 -19.71 0.62
C GLY A 242 -1.83 -19.80 1.82
N ILE A 243 -1.34 -18.67 2.25
CA ILE A 243 -0.65 -18.48 3.53
C ILE A 243 -1.33 -17.35 4.31
N PHE A 244 -1.01 -17.22 5.59
CA PHE A 244 -1.41 -16.06 6.38
C PHE A 244 -0.43 -14.90 6.23
N GLY A 245 -0.97 -13.66 6.26
CA GLY A 245 -0.22 -12.45 6.48
C GLY A 245 -0.42 -11.91 7.90
N ASN A 246 0.09 -10.73 8.19
CA ASN A 246 0.01 -10.17 9.53
C ASN A 246 -1.40 -9.74 9.94
N HIS A 247 -2.22 -9.29 9.00
CA HIS A 247 -3.61 -8.92 9.28
C HIS A 247 -4.48 -10.13 9.61
N ASP A 248 -4.21 -11.27 9.01
CA ASP A 248 -4.93 -12.51 9.30
C ASP A 248 -4.71 -12.99 10.75
N HIS A 249 -3.68 -12.48 11.43
CA HIS A 249 -3.40 -12.73 12.85
C HIS A 249 -3.86 -11.59 13.78
N TRP A 250 -4.34 -10.45 13.27
CA TRP A 250 -4.81 -9.32 14.09
C TRP A 250 -6.24 -9.53 14.59
N MET A 251 -6.47 -10.69 15.17
CA MET A 251 -7.74 -11.09 15.74
C MET A 251 -7.53 -12.03 16.92
N SER A 252 -8.61 -12.40 17.62
CA SER A 252 -8.51 -13.39 18.69
C SER A 252 -8.13 -14.77 18.14
N PRO A 253 -7.52 -15.66 18.96
CA PRO A 253 -7.23 -17.03 18.54
C PRO A 253 -8.46 -17.80 18.01
N GLU A 254 -9.62 -17.57 18.60
CA GLU A 254 -10.89 -18.19 18.20
C GLU A 254 -11.29 -17.73 16.78
N ASN A 255 -11.22 -16.42 16.52
CA ASN A 255 -11.51 -15.85 15.20
C ASN A 255 -10.51 -16.31 14.14
N HIS A 256 -9.23 -16.47 14.51
CA HIS A 256 -8.22 -17.02 13.60
C HIS A 256 -8.52 -18.47 13.21
N GLN A 257 -8.98 -19.30 14.16
CA GLN A 257 -9.42 -20.68 13.85
C GLN A 257 -10.67 -20.70 12.95
N ILE A 258 -11.61 -19.77 13.16
CA ILE A 258 -12.76 -19.59 12.28
C ILE A 258 -12.30 -19.22 10.87
N LEU A 259 -11.38 -18.26 10.74
CA LEU A 259 -10.80 -17.85 9.45
C LEU A 259 -10.19 -19.05 8.72
N LEU A 260 -9.33 -19.82 9.38
CA LEU A 260 -8.71 -21.02 8.81
C LEU A 260 -9.77 -22.03 8.31
N LYS A 261 -10.81 -22.26 9.10
CA LYS A 261 -11.88 -23.19 8.76
C LYS A 261 -12.68 -22.71 7.54
N GLU A 262 -13.02 -21.43 7.48
CA GLU A 262 -13.78 -20.85 6.36
C GLU A 262 -12.95 -20.81 5.07
N LEU A 263 -11.63 -20.52 5.15
CA LEU A 263 -10.72 -20.58 4.00
C LEU A 263 -10.62 -22.00 3.41
N LYS A 264 -10.46 -23.01 4.28
CA LYS A 264 -10.49 -24.43 3.86
C LYS A 264 -11.82 -24.82 3.21
N LYS A 265 -12.93 -24.35 3.76
CA LYS A 265 -14.27 -24.58 3.20
C LYS A 265 -14.45 -23.88 1.85
N ALA A 266 -13.82 -22.72 1.64
CA ALA A 266 -13.78 -22.05 0.34
C ALA A 266 -12.85 -22.73 -0.69
N GLY A 267 -12.22 -23.84 -0.32
CA GLY A 267 -11.38 -24.66 -1.21
C GLY A 267 -9.92 -24.23 -1.28
N ILE A 268 -9.45 -23.42 -0.32
CA ILE A 268 -8.04 -23.03 -0.23
C ILE A 268 -7.26 -24.01 0.64
N ASP A 269 -6.21 -24.60 0.10
CA ASP A 269 -5.24 -25.38 0.89
C ASP A 269 -4.25 -24.41 1.56
N MET A 270 -4.44 -24.19 2.87
CA MET A 270 -3.61 -23.28 3.66
C MET A 270 -2.30 -23.94 4.07
N LEU A 271 -1.19 -23.38 3.58
CA LEU A 271 0.16 -23.84 3.89
C LEU A 271 0.73 -23.08 5.10
N VAL A 272 0.38 -23.54 6.29
CA VAL A 272 0.81 -22.91 7.56
C VAL A 272 2.07 -23.61 8.08
N ASN A 273 3.23 -23.17 7.61
CA ASN A 273 4.53 -23.85 7.79
C ASN A 273 4.50 -25.26 7.21
N GLU A 274 4.01 -25.39 6.00
CA GLU A 274 3.81 -26.64 5.30
C GLU A 274 4.28 -26.57 3.84
N ASN A 275 4.40 -27.71 3.20
CA ASN A 275 4.66 -27.78 1.77
C ASN A 275 3.78 -28.84 1.07
N ARG A 276 3.75 -28.75 -0.24
CA ARG A 276 3.10 -29.76 -1.11
C ARG A 276 4.04 -30.11 -2.24
N VAL A 277 4.13 -31.39 -2.52
CA VAL A 277 4.79 -31.92 -3.71
C VAL A 277 3.71 -32.37 -4.69
N LEU A 278 3.48 -31.53 -5.70
CA LEU A 278 2.49 -31.79 -6.75
C LEU A 278 3.13 -32.60 -7.86
N LYS A 279 2.35 -33.48 -8.50
CA LYS A 279 2.77 -34.20 -9.72
C LYS A 279 2.19 -33.48 -10.93
N ILE A 280 3.04 -32.99 -11.80
CA ILE A 280 2.66 -32.26 -13.02
C ILE A 280 3.36 -32.94 -14.21
N ASN A 281 2.60 -33.49 -15.13
CA ASN A 281 3.11 -34.16 -16.31
C ASN A 281 4.20 -35.24 -16.03
N GLY A 282 4.07 -35.93 -14.87
CA GLY A 282 5.00 -36.96 -14.42
C GLY A 282 6.14 -36.48 -13.54
N ASP A 283 6.44 -35.18 -13.52
CA ASP A 283 7.49 -34.58 -12.71
C ASP A 283 6.93 -33.95 -11.41
N LYS A 284 7.82 -33.71 -10.45
CA LYS A 284 7.47 -33.07 -9.17
C LYS A 284 7.55 -31.55 -9.29
N PHE A 285 6.58 -30.86 -8.68
CA PHE A 285 6.59 -29.42 -8.45
C PHE A 285 6.50 -29.17 -6.94
N GLN A 286 7.40 -28.38 -6.40
CA GLN A 286 7.52 -28.16 -4.96
C GLN A 286 6.99 -26.77 -4.59
N LEU A 287 5.89 -26.73 -3.84
CA LEU A 287 5.27 -25.53 -3.31
C LEU A 287 5.37 -25.53 -1.81
N ALA A 288 5.87 -24.45 -1.23
CA ALA A 288 6.03 -24.26 0.21
C ALA A 288 5.35 -22.98 0.67
N GLY A 289 4.85 -22.96 1.91
CA GLY A 289 4.25 -21.78 2.51
C GLY A 289 4.58 -21.67 3.99
N THR A 290 5.05 -20.49 4.41
CA THR A 290 5.25 -20.19 5.83
C THR A 290 4.01 -19.53 6.41
N ASP A 291 3.85 -19.63 7.72
CA ASP A 291 3.04 -18.68 8.47
C ASP A 291 3.74 -17.30 8.49
N ASN A 292 3.08 -16.25 9.02
CA ASN A 292 3.61 -14.90 8.97
C ASN A 292 4.90 -14.73 9.80
N SER A 293 5.86 -13.99 9.21
CA SER A 293 7.03 -13.45 9.90
C SER A 293 7.25 -12.03 9.40
N GLY A 294 6.99 -11.06 10.26
CA GLY A 294 7.00 -9.63 9.96
C GLY A 294 5.99 -8.88 10.81
N SER A 295 6.06 -7.56 10.83
CA SER A 295 5.18 -6.70 11.64
C SER A 295 5.10 -7.08 13.12
N GLY A 296 6.25 -7.48 13.72
CA GLY A 296 6.33 -7.92 15.11
C GLY A 296 5.85 -9.34 15.38
N GLN A 297 5.50 -10.11 14.36
CA GLN A 297 5.07 -11.50 14.45
C GLN A 297 6.20 -12.44 13.97
N HIS A 298 6.32 -13.61 14.59
CA HIS A 298 7.39 -14.58 14.32
C HIS A 298 6.83 -16.02 14.31
N PHE A 299 5.82 -16.27 13.45
CA PHE A 299 5.16 -17.58 13.37
C PHE A 299 5.75 -18.48 12.29
N ALA A 300 6.60 -17.95 11.39
CA ALA A 300 7.24 -18.74 10.34
C ALA A 300 8.23 -19.76 10.92
N ASN A 301 8.18 -20.98 10.39
CA ASN A 301 9.12 -22.05 10.68
C ASN A 301 9.65 -22.68 9.40
N LEU A 302 10.74 -22.12 8.86
CA LEU A 302 11.33 -22.56 7.61
C LEU A 302 11.83 -24.00 7.64
N SER A 303 12.33 -24.47 8.78
CA SER A 303 12.76 -25.87 8.92
C SER A 303 11.60 -26.85 8.71
N LYS A 304 10.44 -26.55 9.30
CA LYS A 304 9.22 -27.33 9.11
C LYS A 304 8.70 -27.18 7.68
N THR A 305 8.65 -25.96 7.17
CA THR A 305 8.14 -25.62 5.83
C THR A 305 8.89 -26.35 4.73
N LEU A 306 10.21 -26.45 4.83
CA LEU A 306 11.07 -27.04 3.78
C LEU A 306 11.38 -28.52 4.04
N HIS A 307 10.83 -29.10 5.12
CA HIS A 307 11.06 -30.50 5.44
C HIS A 307 10.63 -31.40 4.27
N SER A 308 11.45 -32.37 3.91
CA SER A 308 11.26 -33.35 2.84
C SER A 308 11.27 -32.79 1.40
N LEU A 309 11.51 -31.49 1.19
CA LEU A 309 11.77 -30.96 -0.15
C LEU A 309 13.18 -31.37 -0.62
N THR A 310 13.31 -31.59 -1.91
CA THR A 310 14.57 -32.05 -2.50
C THR A 310 15.18 -30.99 -3.41
N PRO A 311 16.52 -30.90 -3.50
CA PRO A 311 17.18 -29.90 -4.34
C PRO A 311 17.09 -30.17 -5.86
N GLU A 312 16.54 -31.29 -6.27
CA GLU A 312 16.43 -31.71 -7.68
C GLU A 312 15.39 -30.91 -8.45
N TYR A 313 14.35 -30.43 -7.74
CA TYR A 313 13.26 -29.66 -8.32
C TYR A 313 13.24 -28.25 -7.75
N PRO A 314 12.75 -27.25 -8.51
CA PRO A 314 12.64 -25.89 -8.00
C PRO A 314 11.63 -25.80 -6.87
N VAL A 315 11.91 -24.93 -5.91
CA VAL A 315 11.03 -24.61 -4.79
C VAL A 315 10.42 -23.24 -4.98
N VAL A 316 9.09 -23.19 -5.06
CA VAL A 316 8.31 -21.95 -4.98
C VAL A 316 7.84 -21.77 -3.54
N LEU A 317 8.31 -20.71 -2.90
CA LEU A 317 7.99 -20.39 -1.50
C LEU A 317 7.05 -19.19 -1.41
N MET A 318 5.92 -19.37 -0.75
CA MET A 318 5.08 -18.26 -0.32
C MET A 318 5.53 -17.78 1.08
N MET A 319 5.85 -16.50 1.21
CA MET A 319 6.22 -15.86 2.46
C MET A 319 5.82 -14.39 2.43
N HIS A 320 4.89 -13.97 3.30
CA HIS A 320 4.15 -12.73 3.16
C HIS A 320 5.04 -11.47 3.16
N ASP A 321 5.89 -11.27 4.17
CA ASP A 321 6.77 -10.09 4.29
C ASP A 321 8.05 -10.25 3.46
N PRO A 322 8.31 -9.38 2.46
CA PRO A 322 9.49 -9.45 1.60
C PRO A 322 10.82 -9.18 2.31
N LYS A 323 10.84 -8.63 3.53
CA LYS A 323 12.09 -8.48 4.33
C LYS A 323 12.78 -9.81 4.57
N ASN A 324 12.00 -10.88 4.68
CA ASN A 324 12.52 -12.22 4.89
C ASN A 324 13.44 -12.69 3.74
N TRP A 325 13.29 -12.09 2.54
CA TRP A 325 14.20 -12.36 1.43
C TRP A 325 15.67 -12.10 1.81
N ASP A 326 15.98 -10.90 2.29
CA ASP A 326 17.34 -10.54 2.70
C ASP A 326 17.73 -11.20 4.02
N GLU A 327 16.78 -11.36 4.94
CA GLU A 327 17.04 -11.83 6.29
C GLU A 327 17.24 -13.35 6.36
N GLN A 328 16.48 -14.14 5.60
CA GLN A 328 16.42 -15.58 5.79
C GLN A 328 16.63 -16.41 4.51
N ILE A 329 16.35 -15.88 3.31
CA ILE A 329 16.26 -16.68 2.09
C ILE A 329 17.45 -16.47 1.17
N ARG A 330 17.69 -15.22 0.75
CA ARG A 330 18.67 -14.88 -0.26
C ARG A 330 20.07 -15.40 0.09
N ARG A 331 20.65 -16.25 -0.75
CA ARG A 331 21.98 -16.86 -0.58
C ARG A 331 22.14 -17.72 0.68
N LYS A 332 21.05 -18.00 1.42
CA LYS A 332 21.06 -18.78 2.65
C LYS A 332 20.36 -20.12 2.49
N LEU A 333 19.26 -20.13 1.73
CA LEU A 333 18.45 -21.32 1.46
C LEU A 333 18.29 -21.52 -0.03
N LYS A 334 18.12 -22.78 -0.45
CA LYS A 334 17.84 -23.11 -1.84
C LYS A 334 16.33 -22.93 -2.13
N ILE A 335 15.93 -21.70 -2.38
CA ILE A 335 14.61 -21.30 -2.83
C ILE A 335 14.78 -20.65 -4.20
N ASP A 336 14.07 -21.13 -5.20
CA ASP A 336 14.22 -20.65 -6.55
C ASP A 336 13.33 -19.45 -6.84
N LEU A 337 12.10 -19.42 -6.27
CA LEU A 337 11.17 -18.31 -6.37
C LEU A 337 10.47 -18.08 -5.03
N MET A 338 10.63 -16.91 -4.44
CA MET A 338 9.84 -16.44 -3.30
C MET A 338 8.74 -15.50 -3.79
N LEU A 339 7.52 -15.70 -3.29
CA LEU A 339 6.35 -14.87 -3.57
C LEU A 339 5.90 -14.15 -2.30
N SER A 340 5.82 -12.85 -2.35
CA SER A 340 5.48 -11.98 -1.22
C SER A 340 4.45 -10.92 -1.60
N GLY A 341 3.89 -10.25 -0.58
CA GLY A 341 3.00 -9.09 -0.70
C GLY A 341 3.34 -8.01 0.32
N HIS A 342 2.42 -7.74 1.25
CA HIS A 342 2.58 -6.93 2.46
C HIS A 342 2.79 -5.42 2.25
N THR A 343 3.56 -5.03 1.26
CA THR A 343 4.00 -3.64 1.09
C THR A 343 2.97 -2.75 0.41
N HIS A 344 1.99 -3.34 -0.27
CA HIS A 344 1.04 -2.67 -1.18
C HIS A 344 1.72 -1.78 -2.24
N GLY A 345 3.03 -1.92 -2.48
CA GLY A 345 3.82 -0.96 -3.25
C GLY A 345 3.79 0.46 -2.65
N GLY A 346 3.30 0.59 -1.38
CA GLY A 346 3.07 1.81 -0.63
C GLY A 346 1.74 2.49 -0.92
N GLN A 347 0.85 1.89 -1.73
CA GLN A 347 -0.47 2.40 -2.19
C GLN A 347 -0.42 3.77 -2.92
N ILE A 348 0.49 4.65 -2.53
CA ILE A 348 0.70 5.96 -3.15
C ILE A 348 2.12 6.02 -3.67
N ALA A 349 2.28 6.23 -4.97
CA ALA A 349 3.56 6.49 -5.61
C ALA A 349 3.43 7.64 -6.61
N LEU A 350 4.30 8.61 -6.49
CA LEU A 350 4.44 9.70 -7.46
C LEU A 350 5.62 9.38 -8.38
N ASP A 351 5.38 9.42 -9.68
CA ASP A 351 6.47 9.32 -10.64
C ASP A 351 7.14 10.69 -10.78
N LEU A 352 8.36 10.80 -10.31
CA LEU A 352 9.17 11.99 -10.42
C LEU A 352 10.40 11.68 -11.30
N PHE A 353 10.34 12.11 -12.56
CA PHE A 353 11.43 11.92 -13.53
C PHE A 353 11.87 10.47 -13.71
N GLY A 354 10.91 9.54 -13.79
CA GLY A 354 11.17 8.11 -13.95
C GLY A 354 11.52 7.36 -12.64
N SER A 355 11.55 8.08 -11.51
CA SER A 355 11.69 7.46 -10.18
C SER A 355 10.38 7.48 -9.42
N LYS A 356 9.92 6.31 -8.99
CA LYS A 356 8.73 6.21 -8.14
C LYS A 356 9.08 6.56 -6.69
N LEU A 357 8.55 7.68 -6.22
CA LEU A 357 8.59 8.07 -4.82
C LEU A 357 7.37 7.47 -4.11
N THR A 358 7.61 6.52 -3.24
CA THR A 358 6.58 5.84 -2.45
C THR A 358 7.04 5.65 -1.01
N PRO A 359 6.12 5.69 -0.01
CA PRO A 359 6.45 5.41 1.39
C PRO A 359 7.09 4.03 1.58
N ALA A 360 6.71 3.03 0.78
CA ALA A 360 7.27 1.69 0.88
C ALA A 360 8.79 1.66 0.72
N ARG A 361 9.40 2.53 -0.13
CA ARG A 361 10.87 2.60 -0.31
C ARG A 361 11.63 2.99 0.95
N ILE A 362 10.97 3.64 1.90
CA ILE A 362 11.61 4.05 3.17
C ILE A 362 11.86 2.83 4.05
N PHE A 363 10.95 1.85 4.00
CA PHE A 363 10.93 0.71 4.91
C PHE A 363 11.37 -0.61 4.26
N TYR A 364 11.29 -0.70 2.92
CA TYR A 364 11.52 -1.92 2.14
C TYR A 364 12.45 -1.66 0.97
N LYS A 365 13.52 -2.45 0.87
CA LYS A 365 14.39 -2.46 -0.32
C LYS A 365 13.65 -3.08 -1.51
N GLN A 366 12.97 -4.19 -1.26
CA GLN A 366 12.12 -4.88 -2.22
C GLN A 366 10.66 -4.60 -1.87
N TYR A 367 10.00 -3.73 -2.63
CA TYR A 367 8.65 -3.28 -2.31
C TYR A 367 7.61 -3.54 -3.42
N ALA A 368 8.00 -3.87 -4.63
CA ALA A 368 7.09 -4.19 -5.73
C ALA A 368 7.82 -4.77 -6.94
N GLY A 369 7.26 -5.80 -7.57
CA GLY A 369 7.77 -6.38 -8.81
C GLY A 369 8.82 -7.47 -8.61
N LEU A 370 9.53 -7.81 -9.67
CA LEU A 370 10.49 -8.90 -9.73
C LEU A 370 11.90 -8.44 -9.34
N TYR A 371 12.53 -9.20 -8.46
CA TYR A 371 13.93 -9.07 -8.06
C TYR A 371 14.66 -10.39 -8.35
N LYS A 372 15.94 -10.31 -8.66
CA LYS A 372 16.79 -11.46 -8.95
C LYS A 372 18.14 -11.33 -8.26
N ASP A 373 18.64 -12.43 -7.68
CA ASP A 373 19.99 -12.57 -7.15
C ASP A 373 20.53 -13.97 -7.49
N GLY A 374 21.45 -14.04 -8.46
CA GLY A 374 21.89 -15.31 -9.03
C GLY A 374 20.73 -16.05 -9.71
N ASP A 375 20.50 -17.30 -9.28
CA ASP A 375 19.41 -18.14 -9.78
C ASP A 375 18.11 -18.00 -8.93
N GLN A 376 18.12 -17.15 -7.91
CA GLN A 376 16.99 -16.94 -7.01
C GLN A 376 16.16 -15.73 -7.42
N TYR A 377 14.85 -15.84 -7.31
CA TYR A 377 13.89 -14.79 -7.62
C TYR A 377 13.02 -14.46 -6.41
N LEU A 378 12.69 -13.18 -6.27
CA LEU A 378 11.63 -12.68 -5.39
C LEU A 378 10.63 -11.90 -6.23
N TYR A 379 9.36 -12.18 -6.09
CA TYR A 379 8.30 -11.30 -6.59
C TYR A 379 7.50 -10.71 -5.44
N VAL A 380 7.35 -9.39 -5.44
CA VAL A 380 6.56 -8.65 -4.45
C VAL A 380 5.33 -8.08 -5.12
N ASN A 381 4.16 -8.64 -4.82
CA ASN A 381 2.86 -8.22 -5.34
C ASN A 381 2.43 -6.91 -4.65
N ARG A 382 1.77 -6.00 -5.40
CA ARG A 382 1.30 -4.68 -4.89
C ARG A 382 -0.05 -4.74 -4.19
N GLY A 383 -0.58 -5.94 -3.98
CA GLY A 383 -1.85 -6.16 -3.31
C GLY A 383 -3.08 -5.96 -4.20
N PHE A 384 -4.12 -6.72 -3.90
CA PHE A 384 -5.43 -6.70 -4.56
C PHE A 384 -6.36 -5.65 -3.94
N GLY A 385 -6.43 -5.58 -2.61
CA GLY A 385 -7.22 -4.60 -1.86
C GLY A 385 -6.41 -3.40 -1.38
N THR A 386 -6.85 -2.80 -0.30
CA THR A 386 -6.18 -1.67 0.35
C THR A 386 -6.09 -1.87 1.85
N THR A 387 -5.01 -1.39 2.46
CA THR A 387 -4.89 -1.28 3.91
C THR A 387 -5.01 0.17 4.35
N GLY A 388 -5.75 0.43 5.44
CA GLY A 388 -6.04 1.79 5.90
C GLY A 388 -6.96 2.55 4.94
N PRO A 389 -6.52 3.67 4.33
CA PRO A 389 -7.35 4.44 3.42
C PRO A 389 -7.63 3.67 2.11
N PRO A 390 -8.89 3.67 1.62
CA PRO A 390 -9.24 3.02 0.36
C PRO A 390 -8.81 3.88 -0.84
N ILE A 391 -7.50 4.15 -0.95
CA ILE A 391 -6.92 5.06 -1.94
C ILE A 391 -5.67 4.44 -2.53
N ARG A 392 -5.59 4.43 -3.86
CA ARG A 392 -4.39 4.10 -4.60
C ARG A 392 -4.05 5.23 -5.57
N VAL A 393 -2.78 5.62 -5.64
CA VAL A 393 -2.28 6.65 -6.56
C VAL A 393 -1.00 6.14 -7.20
N GLY A 394 -1.00 5.94 -8.50
CA GLY A 394 0.17 5.46 -9.26
C GLY A 394 0.62 4.04 -8.92
N VAL A 395 -0.18 3.32 -8.10
CA VAL A 395 0.04 1.92 -7.70
C VAL A 395 -1.30 1.17 -7.84
N PRO A 396 -1.68 0.75 -9.02
CA PRO A 396 -2.94 0.04 -9.23
C PRO A 396 -2.97 -1.29 -8.46
N PRO A 397 -4.16 -1.80 -8.09
CA PRO A 397 -4.31 -3.14 -7.55
C PRO A 397 -3.85 -4.18 -8.56
N GLU A 398 -3.20 -5.23 -8.07
CA GLU A 398 -2.41 -6.14 -8.90
C GLU A 398 -2.94 -7.57 -8.92
N ILE A 399 -2.99 -8.13 -10.12
CA ILE A 399 -3.15 -9.55 -10.40
C ILE A 399 -1.90 -9.99 -11.17
N THR A 400 -1.03 -10.79 -10.56
CA THR A 400 0.21 -11.22 -11.21
C THR A 400 0.03 -12.57 -11.88
N VAL A 401 0.41 -12.66 -13.13
CA VAL A 401 0.48 -13.92 -13.89
C VAL A 401 1.94 -14.25 -14.09
N ILE A 402 2.40 -15.31 -13.44
CA ILE A 402 3.77 -15.80 -13.50
C ILE A 402 3.78 -17.01 -14.41
N THR A 403 4.55 -16.94 -15.50
CA THR A 403 4.82 -18.11 -16.35
C THR A 403 6.20 -18.65 -16.00
N LEU A 404 6.25 -19.88 -15.53
CA LEU A 404 7.51 -20.54 -15.25
C LEU A 404 8.14 -21.03 -16.55
N ARG A 405 9.43 -20.76 -16.72
CA ARG A 405 10.22 -21.13 -17.88
C ARG A 405 11.39 -22.02 -17.48
N SER A 406 11.58 -23.10 -18.22
CA SER A 406 12.78 -23.91 -18.09
C SER A 406 13.95 -23.16 -18.70
N SER A 407 14.98 -22.89 -17.89
CA SER A 407 16.25 -22.40 -18.41
C SER A 407 17.08 -23.63 -18.82
N SER A 408 16.90 -24.08 -20.07
CA SER A 408 17.70 -25.14 -20.68
C SER A 408 19.16 -24.75 -20.86
#